data_e5d127546f335a92a6f6eecec20a1f3c
#
_entry.id   e5d127546f335a92a6f6eecec20a1f3c
#
_cell.length_a   1.000
_cell.length_b   1.000
_cell.length_c   1.000
_cell.angle_alpha   90.00
_cell.angle_beta   90.00
_cell.angle_gamma   90.00
#
_symmetry.space_group_name_H-M   'P 1'
#
loop_
_entity.id
_entity.type
_entity.pdbx_description
1 polymer ?
#
loop_
_entity_poly.entity_id
_entity_poly.type
_entity_poly.pdbx_seq_one_letter_code
_entity_poly.pdbx_strand_id
1 'polypeptide(L)'
;MTSPKSRTVDLLVGAFDLTQRRKFSVKNGDGDIIIDLYFSPITRADRKSAQSRAGSDEALEISTQMLCKKAELEDGTKAFAMADAAKLQRELPENVLNELELFLFGLANEESIEEAKND
;
A
#
# COMPACT_ATOMS: atom_id res chain seq x y z
N MET A 1 22.74 -25.36 16.60
CA MET A 1 22.18 -25.08 17.10
C MET A 1 21.26 -24.75 16.94
N THR A 2 20.85 -24.98 16.97
CA THR A 2 20.00 -24.78 17.03
C THR A 2 19.44 -24.19 17.45
N SER A 3 19.30 -23.96 17.00
CA SER A 3 18.60 -23.29 17.75
C SER A 3 17.23 -23.54 17.89
N PRO A 4 16.94 -24.47 18.43
CA PRO A 4 15.62 -24.69 18.77
C PRO A 4 15.16 -23.60 19.59
N LYS A 5 16.13 -22.88 19.85
CA LYS A 5 15.84 -21.84 20.68
C LYS A 5 15.55 -20.64 19.91
N SER A 6 15.02 -20.80 18.69
CA SER A 6 14.58 -19.65 17.95
C SER A 6 13.65 -18.87 18.82
N ARG A 7 13.89 -17.62 18.92
CA ARG A 7 13.03 -16.77 19.70
C ARG A 7 11.70 -16.62 18.98
N THR A 8 10.65 -16.36 19.75
CA THR A 8 9.32 -16.18 19.17
C THR A 8 9.30 -15.09 18.12
N VAL A 9 10.04 -13.99 18.34
CA VAL A 9 10.07 -12.91 17.38
C VAL A 9 10.62 -13.37 16.03
N ASP A 10 11.62 -14.24 16.07
CA ASP A 10 12.23 -14.74 14.82
C ASP A 10 11.30 -15.69 14.09
N LEU A 11 10.53 -16.49 14.84
CA LEU A 11 9.56 -17.37 14.24
C LEU A 11 8.46 -16.57 13.55
N LEU A 12 8.00 -15.50 14.18
CA LEU A 12 6.95 -14.67 13.61
C LEU A 12 7.45 -13.96 12.36
N VAL A 13 8.61 -13.31 12.46
CA VAL A 13 9.16 -12.57 11.33
C VAL A 13 9.44 -13.48 10.15
N GLY A 14 10.00 -14.67 10.42
CA GLY A 14 10.35 -15.60 9.36
C GLY A 14 9.15 -16.22 8.67
N ALA A 15 7.96 -16.11 9.27
CA ALA A 15 6.76 -16.71 8.69
C ALA A 15 6.14 -15.85 7.60
N PHE A 16 6.55 -14.60 7.48
CA PHE A 16 5.93 -13.68 6.53
C PHE A 16 6.96 -13.10 5.57
N ASP A 17 6.63 -13.12 4.29
CA ASP A 17 7.55 -12.68 3.25
C ASP A 17 7.25 -11.21 2.90
N LEU A 18 8.14 -10.31 3.31
CA LEU A 18 7.97 -8.88 3.05
C LEU A 18 8.30 -8.48 1.62
N THR A 19 8.83 -9.42 0.82
CA THR A 19 9.15 -9.11 -0.57
C THR A 19 8.01 -9.47 -1.52
N GLN A 20 7.00 -10.17 -1.03
CA GLN A 20 5.90 -10.60 -1.88
C GLN A 20 4.99 -9.40 -2.17
N ARG A 21 4.84 -9.08 -3.46
CA ARG A 21 4.08 -7.91 -3.87
C ARG A 21 2.72 -8.29 -4.43
N ARG A 22 1.74 -7.43 -4.19
CA ARG A 22 0.40 -7.58 -4.76
C ARG A 22 0.23 -6.53 -5.85
N LYS A 23 -0.43 -6.90 -6.94
CA LYS A 23 -0.61 -6.01 -8.07
C LYS A 23 -2.00 -5.40 -8.05
N PHE A 24 -2.07 -4.10 -8.30
CA PHE A 24 -3.33 -3.40 -8.44
C PHE A 24 -3.33 -2.69 -9.79
N SER A 25 -4.30 -3.02 -10.65
CA SER A 25 -4.40 -2.40 -11.97
C SER A 25 -5.32 -1.20 -11.86
N VAL A 26 -4.77 -0.03 -12.13
CA VAL A 26 -5.54 1.21 -12.07
C VAL A 26 -6.23 1.41 -13.42
N LYS A 27 -7.55 1.64 -13.37
CA LYS A 27 -8.33 1.82 -14.59
C LYS A 27 -8.86 3.24 -14.66
N ASN A 28 -9.00 3.73 -15.90
CA ASN A 28 -9.60 5.04 -16.10
C ASN A 28 -11.13 4.90 -16.12
N GLY A 29 -11.85 6.01 -16.36
CA GLY A 29 -13.29 6.01 -16.36
C GLY A 29 -13.91 5.11 -17.42
N ASP A 30 -13.15 4.77 -18.45
CA ASP A 30 -13.65 3.92 -19.53
C ASP A 30 -13.35 2.44 -19.28
N GLY A 31 -12.70 2.12 -18.17
CA GLY A 31 -12.38 0.74 -17.84
C GLY A 31 -11.06 0.26 -18.38
N ASP A 32 -10.30 1.13 -19.02
CA ASP A 32 -8.99 0.76 -19.56
C ASP A 32 -7.92 0.82 -18.48
N ILE A 33 -7.04 -0.19 -18.46
CA ILE A 33 -5.94 -0.18 -17.50
C ILE A 33 -4.91 0.86 -17.95
N ILE A 34 -4.62 1.81 -17.07
CA ILE A 34 -3.64 2.85 -17.37
C ILE A 34 -2.28 2.56 -16.75
N ILE A 35 -2.24 1.81 -15.65
CA ILE A 35 -0.99 1.45 -15.03
C ILE A 35 -1.21 0.34 -14.02
N ASP A 36 -0.21 -0.50 -13.83
CA ASP A 36 -0.21 -1.51 -12.78
C ASP A 36 0.72 -1.04 -11.68
N LEU A 37 0.23 -1.04 -10.45
CA LEU A 37 1.03 -0.68 -9.29
C LEU A 37 1.23 -1.91 -8.42
N TYR A 38 2.39 -1.99 -7.80
CA TYR A 38 2.78 -3.15 -7.00
C TYR A 38 3.06 -2.71 -5.57
N PHE A 39 2.60 -3.51 -4.61
CA PHE A 39 2.71 -3.16 -3.19
C PHE A 39 3.22 -4.34 -2.39
N SER A 40 4.30 -4.11 -1.65
CA SER A 40 4.78 -5.10 -0.70
C SER A 40 4.06 -4.88 0.64
N PRO A 41 4.11 -5.87 1.55
CA PRO A 41 3.43 -5.72 2.83
C PRO A 41 3.92 -4.51 3.63
N ILE A 42 3.02 -3.95 4.41
CA ILE A 42 3.31 -2.77 5.22
C ILE A 42 3.74 -3.20 6.62
N THR A 43 4.77 -2.54 7.14
CA THR A 43 5.19 -2.75 8.52
C THR A 43 4.82 -1.53 9.35
N ARG A 44 4.90 -1.67 10.67
CA ARG A 44 4.69 -0.54 11.56
C ARG A 44 5.74 0.54 11.32
N ALA A 45 6.97 0.14 10.94
CA ALA A 45 8.03 1.09 10.63
C ALA A 45 7.67 1.92 9.40
N ASP A 46 7.01 1.31 8.42
CA ASP A 46 6.54 2.05 7.25
C ASP A 46 5.54 3.13 7.66
N ARG A 47 4.63 2.79 8.56
CA ARG A 47 3.62 3.73 9.02
C ARG A 47 4.27 4.90 9.79
N LYS A 48 5.22 4.59 10.65
CA LYS A 48 5.91 5.63 11.41
C LYS A 48 6.67 6.58 10.49
N SER A 49 7.30 6.03 9.46
CA SER A 49 8.01 6.84 8.49
C SER A 49 7.05 7.76 7.74
N ALA A 50 5.90 7.22 7.33
CA ALA A 50 4.90 8.02 6.62
C ALA A 50 4.33 9.12 7.51
N GLN A 51 4.11 8.81 8.79
CA GLN A 51 3.62 9.80 9.73
C GLN A 51 4.61 10.95 9.91
N SER A 52 5.88 10.61 10.00
CA SER A 52 6.93 11.62 10.12
C SER A 52 6.96 12.53 8.90
N ARG A 53 6.80 11.94 7.71
CA ARG A 53 6.80 12.72 6.48
C ARG A 53 5.57 13.58 6.33
N ALA A 54 4.44 13.09 6.81
CA ALA A 54 3.19 13.84 6.73
C ALA A 54 3.25 15.08 7.63
N GLY A 55 4.04 15.00 8.69
CA GLY A 55 4.13 16.10 9.65
C GLY A 55 2.82 16.34 10.37
N SER A 56 1.97 15.31 10.44
CA SER A 56 0.61 15.45 10.95
C SER A 56 0.14 14.10 11.44
N ASP A 57 -0.83 14.11 12.34
CA ASP A 57 -1.44 12.87 12.82
C ASP A 57 -2.72 12.53 12.04
N GLU A 58 -3.06 13.33 11.04
CA GLU A 58 -4.25 13.08 10.27
C GLU A 58 -4.11 11.80 9.46
N ALA A 59 -5.11 10.93 9.59
CA ALA A 59 -5.07 9.63 8.94
C ALA A 59 -4.95 9.75 7.41
N LEU A 60 -5.67 10.69 6.82
CA LEU A 60 -5.64 10.85 5.37
C LEU A 60 -4.27 11.31 4.87
N GLU A 61 -3.60 12.17 5.64
CA GLU A 61 -2.25 12.61 5.26
C GLU A 61 -1.27 11.45 5.35
N ILE A 62 -1.38 10.67 6.41
CA ILE A 62 -0.49 9.53 6.61
C ILE A 62 -0.72 8.47 5.54
N SER A 63 -1.98 8.22 5.20
CA SER A 63 -2.32 7.21 4.19
C SER A 63 -1.74 7.55 2.82
N THR A 64 -1.82 8.81 2.42
CA THR A 64 -1.29 9.22 1.12
C THR A 64 0.23 9.16 1.11
N GLN A 65 0.88 9.55 2.22
CA GLN A 65 2.33 9.42 2.30
C GLN A 65 2.75 7.96 2.25
N MET A 66 1.96 7.07 2.88
CA MET A 66 2.24 5.65 2.82
C MET A 66 2.14 5.13 1.39
N LEU A 67 1.12 5.59 0.67
CA LEU A 67 0.94 5.20 -0.73
C LEU A 67 2.16 5.60 -1.55
N CYS A 68 2.62 6.83 -1.40
CA CYS A 68 3.77 7.31 -2.15
C CYS A 68 5.05 6.55 -1.78
N LYS A 69 5.15 6.14 -0.53
CA LYS A 69 6.32 5.40 -0.08
C LYS A 69 6.34 3.97 -0.61
N LYS A 70 5.17 3.32 -0.69
CA LYS A 70 5.13 1.88 -0.96
C LYS A 70 4.84 1.51 -2.41
N ALA A 71 4.13 2.35 -3.16
CA ALA A 71 3.76 1.98 -4.53
C ALA A 71 4.98 1.87 -5.43
N GLU A 72 5.05 0.78 -6.17
CA GLU A 72 6.17 0.51 -7.08
C GLU A 72 5.65 0.15 -8.45
N LEU A 73 6.51 0.33 -9.44
CA LEU A 73 6.27 -0.17 -10.78
C LEU A 73 6.74 -1.63 -10.84
N GLU A 74 6.48 -2.28 -11.95
CA GLU A 74 6.79 -3.71 -12.08
C GLU A 74 8.27 -3.99 -11.83
N ASP A 75 9.14 -3.10 -12.26
CA ASP A 75 10.58 -3.30 -12.12
C ASP A 75 11.10 -2.95 -10.71
N GLY A 76 10.22 -2.57 -9.81
CA GLY A 76 10.61 -2.27 -8.44
C GLY A 76 10.96 -0.82 -8.17
N THR A 77 10.94 0.04 -9.19
CA THR A 77 11.20 1.46 -8.95
C THR A 77 9.97 2.08 -8.31
N LYS A 78 10.17 3.17 -7.57
CA LYS A 78 9.06 3.86 -6.92
C LYS A 78 8.14 4.49 -7.94
N ALA A 79 6.84 4.28 -7.78
CA ALA A 79 5.86 4.88 -8.69
C ALA A 79 5.69 6.36 -8.45
N PHE A 80 5.87 6.81 -7.20
CA PHE A 80 5.65 8.19 -6.82
C PHE A 80 6.84 8.77 -6.06
N ALA A 81 7.06 10.08 -6.26
CA ALA A 81 7.96 10.81 -5.39
C ALA A 81 7.15 11.25 -4.17
N MET A 82 7.87 11.60 -3.09
CA MET A 82 7.18 12.02 -1.87
C MET A 82 6.37 13.27 -2.06
N ALA A 83 6.84 14.17 -2.90
CA ALA A 83 6.12 15.41 -3.17
C ALA A 83 4.82 15.18 -3.92
N ASP A 84 4.64 14.01 -4.51
CA ASP A 84 3.44 13.73 -5.28
C ASP A 84 2.20 13.59 -4.39
N ALA A 85 2.38 13.41 -3.10
CA ALA A 85 1.25 13.24 -2.19
C ALA A 85 0.27 14.41 -2.28
N ALA A 86 0.78 15.64 -2.30
CA ALA A 86 -0.09 16.81 -2.36
C ALA A 86 -0.87 16.87 -3.67
N LYS A 87 -0.21 16.48 -4.76
CA LYS A 87 -0.88 16.48 -6.06
C LYS A 87 -1.96 15.41 -6.13
N LEU A 88 -1.68 14.23 -5.60
CA LEU A 88 -2.66 13.17 -5.57
C LEU A 88 -3.90 13.60 -4.79
N GLN A 89 -3.69 14.26 -3.67
CA GLN A 89 -4.81 14.69 -2.83
C GLN A 89 -5.65 15.78 -3.49
N ARG A 90 -5.03 16.63 -4.28
CA ARG A 90 -5.75 17.74 -4.90
C ARG A 90 -6.37 17.39 -6.24
N GLU A 91 -5.74 16.48 -6.99
CA GLU A 91 -6.11 16.30 -8.39
C GLU A 91 -6.60 14.92 -8.77
N LEU A 92 -6.48 13.94 -7.88
CA LEU A 92 -7.04 12.61 -8.14
C LEU A 92 -8.40 12.51 -7.49
N PRO A 93 -9.41 11.95 -8.16
CA PRO A 93 -10.71 11.79 -7.53
C PRO A 93 -10.59 11.02 -6.23
N GLU A 94 -11.31 11.45 -5.21
CA GLU A 94 -11.18 10.87 -3.89
C GLU A 94 -11.46 9.37 -3.88
N ASN A 95 -12.46 8.93 -4.65
CA ASN A 95 -12.78 7.50 -4.67
C ASN A 95 -11.62 6.67 -5.24
N VAL A 96 -10.89 7.23 -6.21
CA VAL A 96 -9.74 6.52 -6.79
C VAL A 96 -8.60 6.46 -5.79
N LEU A 97 -8.29 7.59 -5.17
CA LEU A 97 -7.23 7.63 -4.17
C LEU A 97 -7.55 6.71 -3.00
N ASN A 98 -8.78 6.75 -2.54
CA ASN A 98 -9.23 5.91 -1.44
C ASN A 98 -9.10 4.42 -1.79
N GLU A 99 -9.43 4.06 -3.01
CA GLU A 99 -9.32 2.67 -3.46
C GLU A 99 -7.88 2.19 -3.44
N LEU A 100 -6.97 3.04 -3.90
CA LEU A 100 -5.55 2.71 -3.89
C LEU A 100 -5.05 2.51 -2.45
N GLU A 101 -5.46 3.39 -1.56
CA GLU A 101 -5.02 3.31 -0.17
C GLU A 101 -5.61 2.10 0.53
N LEU A 102 -6.86 1.76 0.26
CA LEU A 102 -7.47 0.57 0.84
C LEU A 102 -6.76 -0.69 0.36
N PHE A 103 -6.41 -0.74 -0.93
CA PHE A 103 -5.68 -1.88 -1.45
C PHE A 103 -4.30 -1.98 -0.81
N LEU A 104 -3.63 -0.85 -0.65
CA LEU A 104 -2.33 -0.79 -0.02
C LEU A 104 -2.38 -1.40 1.37
N PHE A 105 -3.40 -1.05 2.16
CA PHE A 105 -3.51 -1.55 3.52
C PHE A 105 -4.08 -2.97 3.60
N GLY A 106 -4.42 -3.57 2.45
CA GLY A 106 -4.97 -4.92 2.46
C GLY A 106 -6.42 -4.98 2.91
N LEU A 107 -7.09 -3.83 2.96
CA LEU A 107 -8.47 -3.77 3.43
C LEU A 107 -9.49 -3.95 2.32
N ALA A 108 -9.04 -3.86 1.07
CA ALA A 108 -9.90 -4.09 -0.08
C ALA A 108 -9.09 -4.77 -1.15
N ASN A 109 -9.64 -5.84 -1.71
CA ASN A 109 -9.04 -6.51 -2.86
C ASN A 109 -10.21 -6.93 -3.73
N GLU A 110 -9.92 -7.41 -4.92
CA GLU A 110 -10.99 -7.76 -5.85
C GLU A 110 -11.97 -8.75 -5.26
N GLU A 111 -11.44 -9.73 -4.55
CA GLU A 111 -12.26 -10.77 -3.95
C GLU A 111 -13.18 -10.19 -2.90
N SER A 112 -12.65 -9.36 -2.02
CA SER A 112 -13.44 -8.74 -0.98
C SER A 112 -14.52 -7.82 -1.55
N ILE A 113 -14.18 -7.09 -2.59
CA ILE A 113 -15.12 -6.19 -3.23
C ILE A 113 -16.26 -6.96 -3.86
N GLU A 114 -15.93 -8.09 -4.51
CA GLU A 114 -16.94 -8.92 -5.12
C GLU A 114 -17.87 -9.52 -4.10
N GLU A 115 -17.34 -9.97 -2.98
CA GLU A 115 -18.15 -10.51 -1.90
C GLU A 115 -19.13 -9.46 -1.39
N ALA A 116 -18.65 -8.25 -1.21
CA ALA A 116 -19.51 -7.17 -0.75
C ALA A 116 -20.62 -6.88 -1.75
N LYS A 117 -20.29 -6.96 -3.02
CA LYS A 117 -21.30 -6.70 -4.05
C LYS A 117 -22.37 -7.78 -4.13
N ASN A 118 -21.99 -8.98 -3.81
CA ASN A 118 -22.90 -10.11 -3.89
C ASN A 118 -23.82 -10.22 -2.67
N ASP A 119 -23.48 -9.50 -1.65
CA ASP A 119 -24.32 -9.46 -0.47
C ASP A 119 -25.44 -8.45 -0.64
#